data_f7f3979270332380b3db5907ffd4b65b
#
_entry.id   f7f3979270332380b3db5907ffd4b65b
#
_cell.length_a   1.000
_cell.length_b   1.000
_cell.length_c   1.000
_cell.angle_alpha   90.00
_cell.angle_beta   90.00
_cell.angle_gamma   90.00
#
_symmetry.space_group_name_H-M   'P 1'
#
loop_
_entity.id
_entity.type
_entity.pdbx_description
1 polymer ?
#
loop_
_entity_poly.entity_id
_entity_poly.type
_entity_poly.pdbx_seq_one_letter_code
_entity_poly.pdbx_strand_id
1 'polypeptide(L)'
;MRPGRDYDLGALRCLLSTGSPLAPASFDYVYREIKSDLQLSSISGGTDIISCFALGNPAGPVWRGELQVPGLGMAVEIFDELGNPVNGEPGELVCTRPFPSMPIAFWNDADGAKYRAAYF
;
A
#
# COMPACT_ATOMS: atom_id res chain seq x y z
N MET A 1 -0.99 20.91 14.97
CA MET A 1 -0.27 19.99 15.87
C MET A 1 1.14 19.80 15.33
N ARG A 2 2.17 19.79 16.18
CA ARG A 2 3.57 19.67 15.78
C ARG A 2 4.29 18.59 16.61
N PRO A 3 3.97 17.30 16.37
CA PRO A 3 4.41 16.21 17.24
C PRO A 3 5.92 16.16 17.46
N GLY A 4 6.72 16.47 16.44
CA GLY A 4 8.18 16.49 16.55
C GLY A 4 8.75 17.60 17.42
N ARG A 5 7.93 18.59 17.80
CA ARG A 5 8.29 19.64 18.76
C ARG A 5 7.76 19.35 20.17
N ASP A 6 6.62 18.67 20.22
CA ASP A 6 5.87 18.45 21.47
C ASP A 6 6.32 17.17 22.18
N TYR A 7 6.95 16.22 21.46
CA TYR A 7 7.34 14.90 21.96
C TYR A 7 8.75 14.48 21.49
N ASP A 8 9.40 13.65 22.28
CA ASP A 8 10.66 13.00 21.85
C ASP A 8 10.34 11.81 20.92
N LEU A 9 10.59 12.01 19.64
CA LEU A 9 10.41 11.02 18.59
C LEU A 9 11.76 10.43 18.09
N GLY A 10 12.81 10.54 18.89
CA GLY A 10 14.16 10.06 18.54
C GLY A 10 14.18 8.58 18.12
N ALA A 11 13.40 7.73 18.78
CA ALA A 11 13.32 6.28 18.50
C ALA A 11 12.43 5.92 17.29
N LEU A 12 11.61 6.86 16.77
CA LEU A 12 10.75 6.61 15.62
C LEU A 12 11.60 6.40 14.37
N ARG A 13 11.45 5.27 13.69
CA ARG A 13 12.18 4.90 12.46
C ARG A 13 11.30 4.81 11.23
N CYS A 14 10.04 4.43 11.41
CA CYS A 14 9.12 4.23 10.31
C CYS A 14 7.72 4.73 10.68
N LEU A 15 7.02 5.29 9.70
CA LEU A 15 5.62 5.66 9.79
C LEU A 15 4.90 5.06 8.58
N LEU A 16 3.83 4.30 8.84
CA LEU A 16 3.01 3.71 7.78
C LEU A 16 1.67 4.44 7.70
N SER A 17 1.19 4.65 6.49
CA SER A 17 -0.12 5.25 6.22
C SER A 17 -0.92 4.36 5.29
N THR A 18 -2.18 4.08 5.67
CA THR A 18 -3.09 3.22 4.91
C THR A 18 -4.53 3.68 5.04
N GLY A 19 -5.46 2.98 4.38
CA GLY A 19 -6.90 3.26 4.39
C GLY A 19 -7.35 4.24 3.32
N SER A 20 -6.44 5.05 2.80
CA SER A 20 -6.62 5.90 1.62
C SER A 20 -5.25 6.31 1.07
N PRO A 21 -5.15 6.71 -0.21
CA PRO A 21 -3.92 7.26 -0.74
C PRO A 21 -3.42 8.46 0.09
N LEU A 22 -2.15 8.45 0.47
CA LEU A 22 -1.56 9.54 1.24
C LEU A 22 -1.33 10.74 0.34
N ALA A 23 -2.04 11.85 0.60
CA ALA A 23 -1.91 13.06 -0.18
C ALA A 23 -0.50 13.65 -0.11
N PRO A 24 0.04 14.26 -1.19
CA PRO A 24 1.38 14.87 -1.21
C PRO A 24 1.64 15.85 -0.06
N ALA A 25 0.66 16.67 0.33
CA ALA A 25 0.78 17.59 1.46
C ALA A 25 0.98 16.88 2.81
N SER A 26 0.54 15.62 2.94
CA SER A 26 0.74 14.82 4.14
C SER A 26 2.18 14.31 4.24
N PHE A 27 2.86 14.02 3.13
CA PHE A 27 4.31 13.76 3.11
C PHE A 27 5.07 14.97 3.63
N ASP A 28 4.75 16.16 3.10
CA ASP A 28 5.38 17.42 3.54
C ASP A 28 5.18 17.67 5.04
N TYR A 29 3.97 17.39 5.55
CA TYR A 29 3.65 17.52 6.97
C TYR A 29 4.47 16.57 7.82
N VAL A 30 4.58 15.30 7.45
CA VAL A 30 5.32 14.28 8.20
C VAL A 30 6.79 14.70 8.35
N TYR A 31 7.44 15.03 7.26
CA TYR A 31 8.87 15.39 7.27
C TYR A 31 9.15 16.73 7.93
N ARG A 32 8.20 17.66 7.93
CA ARG A 32 8.33 18.98 8.57
C ARG A 32 7.96 18.98 10.05
N GLU A 33 6.87 18.31 10.42
CA GLU A 33 6.25 18.48 11.73
C GLU A 33 6.37 17.23 12.64
N ILE A 34 6.71 16.08 12.08
CA ILE A 34 6.91 14.83 12.84
C ILE A 34 8.41 14.55 12.95
N LYS A 35 9.03 14.10 11.88
CA LYS A 35 10.48 13.80 11.85
C LYS A 35 11.00 13.78 10.43
N SER A 36 12.12 14.48 10.19
CA SER A 36 12.75 14.55 8.86
C SER A 36 13.56 13.29 8.50
N ASP A 37 13.99 12.52 9.50
CA ASP A 37 14.77 11.29 9.34
C ASP A 37 13.94 10.07 9.76
N LEU A 38 13.04 9.64 8.88
CA LEU A 38 12.25 8.42 9.04
C LEU A 38 11.83 7.86 7.68
N GLN A 39 11.53 6.56 7.65
CA GLN A 39 10.88 5.91 6.52
C GLN A 39 9.39 6.21 6.56
N LEU A 40 8.88 7.00 5.61
CA LEU A 40 7.45 7.18 5.42
C LEU A 40 6.96 6.22 4.33
N SER A 41 6.07 5.32 4.69
CA SER A 41 5.53 4.31 3.78
C SER A 41 4.03 4.52 3.60
N SER A 42 3.61 5.01 2.43
CA SER A 42 2.22 4.87 2.00
C SER A 42 2.03 3.43 1.54
N ILE A 43 1.00 2.75 2.03
CA ILE A 43 0.77 1.34 1.73
C ILE A 43 -0.64 1.11 1.18
N SER A 44 -0.76 0.18 0.24
CA SER A 44 -2.02 -0.30 -0.33
C SER A 44 -2.16 -1.78 -0.05
N GLY A 45 -3.20 -2.17 0.68
CA GLY A 45 -3.47 -3.55 1.05
C GLY A 45 -4.81 -3.69 1.74
N GLY A 46 -5.09 -4.87 2.28
CA GLY A 46 -6.35 -5.17 2.93
C GLY A 46 -6.18 -6.10 4.13
N THR A 47 -7.12 -5.99 5.07
CA THR A 47 -7.18 -6.88 6.24
C THR A 47 -7.41 -8.33 5.82
N ASP A 48 -8.18 -8.55 4.78
CA ASP A 48 -8.52 -9.85 4.21
C ASP A 48 -7.31 -10.60 3.64
N ILE A 49 -6.35 -9.88 3.06
CA ILE A 49 -5.12 -10.48 2.51
C ILE A 49 -3.98 -10.55 3.53
N ILE A 50 -4.13 -9.93 4.70
CA ILE A 50 -3.10 -9.84 5.77
C ILE A 50 -1.75 -9.39 5.20
N SER A 51 -1.77 -8.50 4.22
CA SER A 51 -0.60 -8.05 3.48
C SER A 51 -0.87 -6.75 2.74
N CYS A 52 0.12 -6.28 1.99
CA CYS A 52 0.01 -5.12 1.11
C CYS A 52 0.39 -5.49 -0.32
N PHE A 53 -0.41 -5.04 -1.28
CA PHE A 53 -0.08 -5.12 -2.70
C PHE A 53 1.09 -4.19 -3.05
N ALA A 54 1.13 -3.00 -2.43
CA ALA A 54 2.25 -2.08 -2.53
C ALA A 54 2.60 -1.52 -1.14
N LEU A 55 3.89 -1.32 -0.89
CA LEU A 55 4.40 -0.94 0.43
C LEU A 55 5.71 -0.15 0.35
N GLY A 56 6.27 0.19 1.51
CA GLY A 56 7.53 0.90 1.63
C GLY A 56 8.75 0.01 1.41
N ASN A 57 9.82 0.63 0.92
CA ASN A 57 11.13 0.02 0.75
C ASN A 57 12.20 0.86 1.47
N PRO A 58 12.77 0.39 2.59
CA PRO A 58 13.77 1.14 3.34
C PRO A 58 15.11 1.31 2.61
N ALA A 59 15.36 0.52 1.56
CA ALA A 59 16.55 0.63 0.73
C ALA A 59 16.39 1.57 -0.46
N GLY A 60 15.21 2.14 -0.67
CA GLY A 60 14.91 3.03 -1.79
C GLY A 60 14.43 4.41 -1.34
N PRO A 61 14.37 5.37 -2.26
CA PRO A 61 13.87 6.71 -1.97
C PRO A 61 12.36 6.70 -1.73
N VAL A 62 11.90 7.62 -0.89
CA VAL A 62 10.47 7.93 -0.72
C VAL A 62 10.13 9.11 -1.64
N TRP A 63 9.28 8.86 -2.62
CA TRP A 63 8.77 9.91 -3.50
C TRP A 63 7.45 10.47 -2.98
N ARG A 64 7.35 11.79 -3.03
CA ARG A 64 6.19 12.54 -2.54
C ARG A 64 4.92 12.19 -3.32
N GLY A 65 3.93 11.60 -2.64
CA GLY A 65 2.65 11.22 -3.24
C GLY A 65 2.63 9.84 -3.89
N GLU A 66 3.69 9.03 -3.74
CA GLU A 66 3.81 7.73 -4.38
C GLU A 66 3.85 6.56 -3.39
N LEU A 67 3.42 5.39 -3.85
CA LEU A 67 3.75 4.09 -3.27
C LEU A 67 5.12 3.66 -3.81
N GLN A 68 5.96 3.06 -2.98
CA GLN A 68 7.34 2.82 -3.39
C GLN A 68 7.51 1.59 -4.30
N VAL A 69 7.02 0.44 -3.85
CA VAL A 69 7.27 -0.84 -4.53
C VAL A 69 6.12 -1.83 -4.34
N PRO A 70 5.94 -2.79 -5.24
CA PRO A 70 5.10 -3.96 -4.98
C PRO A 70 5.52 -4.71 -3.73
N GLY A 71 4.56 -5.28 -3.00
CA GLY A 71 4.81 -6.13 -1.84
C GLY A 71 5.62 -7.37 -2.20
N LEU A 72 6.44 -7.85 -1.27
CA LEU A 72 7.22 -9.07 -1.48
C LEU A 72 6.29 -10.27 -1.71
N GLY A 73 6.49 -10.97 -2.82
CA GLY A 73 5.64 -12.08 -3.23
C GLY A 73 4.34 -11.69 -3.94
N MET A 74 4.12 -10.40 -4.17
CA MET A 74 2.95 -9.86 -4.89
C MET A 74 3.31 -9.58 -6.35
N ALA A 75 2.61 -10.22 -7.28
CA ALA A 75 2.72 -9.94 -8.72
C ALA A 75 1.72 -8.84 -9.08
N VAL A 76 2.11 -7.59 -8.85
CA VAL A 76 1.24 -6.42 -9.03
C VAL A 76 1.53 -5.75 -10.36
N GLU A 77 0.48 -5.46 -11.11
CA GLU A 77 0.51 -4.77 -12.39
C GLU A 77 -0.61 -3.70 -12.43
N ILE A 78 -0.52 -2.79 -13.37
CA ILE A 78 -1.58 -1.82 -13.67
C ILE A 78 -2.21 -2.22 -14.99
N PHE A 79 -3.53 -2.36 -15.02
CA PHE A 79 -4.28 -2.76 -16.19
C PHE A 79 -5.16 -1.61 -16.71
N ASP A 80 -5.27 -1.48 -18.03
CA ASP A 80 -6.25 -0.61 -18.68
C ASP A 80 -7.68 -1.19 -18.59
N GLU A 81 -8.66 -0.46 -19.11
CA GLU A 81 -10.07 -0.89 -19.14
C GLU A 81 -10.31 -2.15 -20.01
N LEU A 82 -9.36 -2.52 -20.86
CA LEU A 82 -9.43 -3.70 -21.71
C LEU A 82 -8.72 -4.91 -21.08
N GLY A 83 -8.14 -4.75 -19.88
CA GLY A 83 -7.39 -5.80 -19.19
C GLY A 83 -5.97 -6.02 -19.69
N ASN A 84 -5.38 -5.06 -20.39
CA ASN A 84 -3.98 -5.12 -20.81
C ASN A 84 -3.07 -4.42 -19.78
N PRO A 85 -1.88 -4.97 -19.50
CA PRO A 85 -0.94 -4.30 -18.62
C PRO A 85 -0.41 -3.01 -19.26
N VAL A 86 -0.39 -1.92 -18.48
CA VAL A 86 0.10 -0.61 -18.90
C VAL A 86 1.19 -0.10 -17.94
N ASN A 87 2.04 0.78 -18.44
CA ASN A 87 3.10 1.40 -17.65
C ASN A 87 3.18 2.89 -17.94
N GLY A 88 3.17 3.70 -16.88
CA GLY A 88 3.19 5.16 -16.98
C GLY A 88 1.86 5.79 -17.36
N GLU A 89 0.79 5.01 -17.35
CA GLU A 89 -0.59 5.43 -17.61
C GLU A 89 -1.50 5.07 -16.43
N PRO A 90 -2.59 5.82 -16.20
CA PRO A 90 -3.60 5.45 -15.20
C PRO A 90 -4.28 4.12 -15.54
N GLY A 91 -4.56 3.31 -14.50
CA GLY A 91 -5.28 2.06 -14.65
C GLY A 91 -5.62 1.43 -13.31
N GLU A 92 -6.16 0.22 -13.34
CA GLU A 92 -6.53 -0.58 -12.19
C GLU A 92 -5.32 -1.33 -11.63
N LEU A 93 -5.10 -1.28 -10.32
CA LEU A 93 -4.06 -2.07 -9.66
C LEU A 93 -4.54 -3.51 -9.49
N VAL A 94 -3.88 -4.45 -10.14
CA VAL A 94 -4.25 -5.87 -10.19
C VAL A 94 -3.13 -6.73 -9.64
N CYS A 95 -3.46 -7.71 -8.78
CA CYS A 95 -2.54 -8.78 -8.40
C CYS A 95 -2.77 -9.98 -9.31
N THR A 96 -1.83 -10.25 -10.20
CA THR A 96 -2.00 -11.18 -11.32
C THR A 96 -1.64 -12.64 -11.01
N ARG A 97 -1.17 -12.93 -9.78
CA ARG A 97 -0.80 -14.29 -9.34
C ARG A 97 -1.21 -14.54 -7.90
N PRO A 98 -1.46 -15.81 -7.53
CA PRO A 98 -1.64 -16.19 -6.14
C PRO A 98 -0.43 -15.81 -5.27
N PHE A 99 -0.69 -15.49 -4.01
CA PHE A 99 0.31 -15.10 -3.01
C PHE A 99 0.05 -15.82 -1.68
N PRO A 100 1.05 -15.92 -0.77
CA PRO A 100 0.96 -16.77 0.41
C PRO A 100 -0.22 -16.52 1.36
N SER A 101 -0.65 -15.25 1.49
CA SER A 101 -1.78 -14.86 2.35
C SER A 101 -3.08 -14.62 1.59
N MET A 102 -3.17 -15.08 0.33
CA MET A 102 -4.40 -14.98 -0.46
C MET A 102 -5.54 -15.71 0.25
N PRO A 103 -6.72 -15.08 0.42
CA PRO A 103 -7.88 -15.76 0.98
C PRO A 103 -8.24 -17.00 0.16
N ILE A 104 -8.56 -18.09 0.83
CA ILE A 104 -8.93 -19.37 0.18
C ILE A 104 -10.44 -19.52 -0.01
N ALA A 105 -11.23 -18.85 0.82
CA ALA A 105 -12.69 -18.86 0.79
C ALA A 105 -13.24 -17.76 1.70
N PHE A 106 -14.52 -17.44 1.53
CA PHE A 106 -15.27 -16.65 2.49
C PHE A 106 -16.08 -17.54 3.45
N TRP A 107 -16.34 -17.03 4.63
CA TRP A 107 -17.22 -17.69 5.58
C TRP A 107 -18.66 -17.76 5.01
N ASN A 108 -19.31 -18.91 5.15
CA ASN A 108 -20.64 -19.17 4.59
C ASN A 108 -20.75 -18.94 3.07
N ASP A 109 -19.77 -19.41 2.31
CA ASP A 109 -19.69 -19.34 0.85
C ASP A 109 -19.28 -20.70 0.27
N ALA A 110 -20.16 -21.69 0.43
CA ALA A 110 -19.86 -23.09 0.14
C ALA A 110 -19.54 -23.37 -1.34
N ASP A 111 -20.11 -22.60 -2.26
CA ASP A 111 -19.85 -22.69 -3.71
C ASP A 111 -18.79 -21.70 -4.21
N GLY A 112 -18.26 -20.84 -3.34
CA GLY A 112 -17.27 -19.82 -3.66
C GLY A 112 -17.79 -18.69 -4.54
N ALA A 113 -19.11 -18.53 -4.66
CA ALA A 113 -19.70 -17.51 -5.53
C ALA A 113 -19.41 -16.08 -5.06
N LYS A 114 -19.48 -15.84 -3.75
CA LYS A 114 -19.19 -14.52 -3.17
C LYS A 114 -17.70 -14.19 -3.30
N TYR A 115 -16.84 -15.18 -3.07
CA TYR A 115 -15.39 -15.04 -3.21
C TYR A 115 -15.02 -14.66 -4.64
N ARG A 116 -15.55 -15.40 -5.64
CA ARG A 116 -15.30 -15.07 -7.05
C ARG A 116 -15.82 -13.69 -7.43
N ALA A 117 -17.01 -13.32 -7.01
CA ALA A 117 -17.59 -12.02 -7.32
C ALA A 117 -16.85 -10.83 -6.66
N ALA A 118 -16.09 -11.08 -5.59
CA ALA A 118 -15.34 -10.04 -4.89
C ALA A 118 -13.94 -9.80 -5.47
N TYR A 119 -13.32 -10.83 -6.06
CA TYR A 119 -11.91 -10.77 -6.45
C TYR A 119 -11.65 -11.03 -7.95
N PHE A 120 -12.64 -11.50 -8.68
CA PHE A 120 -12.51 -11.89 -10.10
C PHE A 120 -13.75 -11.41 -10.94
#